data_3b8eea7a111fbaa6b1dba3cc5f677553
#
_entry.id   3b8eea7a111fbaa6b1dba3cc5f677553
#
_cell.length_a   1.000
_cell.length_b   1.000
_cell.length_c   1.000
_cell.angle_alpha   90.00
_cell.angle_beta   90.00
_cell.angle_gamma   90.00
#
_symmetry.space_group_name_H-M   'P 1'
#
loop_
_entity.id
_entity.type
_entity.pdbx_description
1 polymer ?
#
loop_
_entity_poly.entity_id
_entity_poly.type
_entity_poly.pdbx_seq_one_letter_code
_entity_poly.pdbx_strand_id
1 'polypeptide(L)'
;YRLIALAPASVQEMADKINVLIPEETVDAKIKEIGEQISKDYAGKEVHLICILKGGVFFACELAKRITVPVSLDFMQVSSYGDATESSGIVRIKKDLDDTMENKEVIIVEDIIDSGRTLHYLIPVLKQRNPKSIRLCALLNKPDRREVEVQIDYLGFDIPDEFVIGYGLDYAQKYRNLPFIGVVEPEAAEDAEEGAEQASGEEKGDNVE
;
A
#
# COMPACT_ATOMS: atom_id res chain seq x y z
N TYR A 1 1.37 -18.13 -15.46
CA TYR A 1 2.12 -18.25 -16.75
C TYR A 1 1.30 -17.94 -18.02
N ARG A 2 -0.04 -17.77 -17.97
CA ARG A 2 -0.85 -17.55 -19.19
C ARG A 2 -1.30 -16.11 -19.44
N LEU A 3 -1.19 -15.19 -18.48
CA LEU A 3 -1.60 -13.79 -18.64
C LEU A 3 -0.51 -12.87 -19.22
N ILE A 4 0.77 -13.22 -19.05
CA ILE A 4 1.91 -12.44 -19.57
C ILE A 4 1.98 -12.52 -21.12
N ALA A 5 1.49 -13.57 -21.73
CA ALA A 5 1.55 -13.78 -23.19
C ALA A 5 0.66 -12.85 -24.04
N LEU A 6 -0.20 -12.02 -23.41
CA LEU A 6 -1.09 -11.06 -24.10
C LEU A 6 -0.73 -9.60 -23.83
N ALA A 7 0.36 -9.35 -23.09
CA ALA A 7 0.83 -7.99 -22.83
C ALA A 7 1.53 -7.39 -24.08
N PRO A 8 1.41 -6.08 -24.35
CA PRO A 8 2.19 -5.41 -25.39
C PRO A 8 3.70 -5.64 -25.20
N ALA A 9 4.47 -5.66 -26.29
CA ALA A 9 5.91 -5.93 -26.26
C ALA A 9 6.68 -5.10 -25.21
N SER A 10 6.31 -3.83 -25.01
CA SER A 10 6.87 -2.96 -23.97
C SER A 10 6.65 -3.44 -22.53
N VAL A 11 5.52 -4.09 -22.26
CA VAL A 11 5.22 -4.68 -20.93
C VAL A 11 5.97 -5.99 -20.75
N GLN A 12 6.19 -6.74 -21.83
CA GLN A 12 6.97 -7.97 -21.83
C GLN A 12 8.46 -7.68 -21.58
N GLU A 13 9.05 -6.68 -22.24
CA GLU A 13 10.44 -6.25 -22.02
C GLU A 13 10.67 -5.74 -20.60
N MET A 14 9.66 -5.08 -20.00
CA MET A 14 9.72 -4.61 -18.62
C MET A 14 9.53 -5.74 -17.61
N ALA A 15 8.69 -6.74 -17.93
CA ALA A 15 8.48 -7.91 -17.09
C ALA A 15 9.74 -8.80 -16.98
N ASP A 16 10.57 -8.83 -18.03
CA ASP A 16 11.80 -9.60 -18.03
C ASP A 16 12.90 -9.03 -17.09
N LYS A 17 12.72 -7.80 -16.61
CA LYS A 17 13.61 -7.12 -15.64
C LYS A 17 13.06 -7.15 -14.20
N ILE A 18 11.94 -7.81 -13.96
CA ILE A 18 11.28 -7.86 -12.64
C ILE A 18 11.41 -9.28 -12.08
N ASN A 19 12.11 -9.42 -10.97
CA ASN A 19 12.18 -10.67 -10.23
C ASN A 19 10.94 -10.82 -9.34
N VAL A 20 10.16 -11.89 -9.53
CA VAL A 20 8.99 -12.19 -8.69
C VAL A 20 9.46 -12.62 -7.30
N LEU A 21 9.18 -11.80 -6.29
CA LEU A 21 9.46 -12.10 -4.89
C LEU A 21 8.35 -12.96 -4.27
N ILE A 22 7.08 -12.57 -4.48
CA ILE A 22 5.92 -13.30 -3.98
C ILE A 22 4.93 -13.48 -5.14
N PRO A 23 4.69 -14.72 -5.61
CA PRO A 23 3.75 -15.00 -6.68
C PRO A 23 2.30 -14.62 -6.34
N GLU A 24 1.49 -14.33 -7.37
CA GLU A 24 0.08 -13.95 -7.26
C GLU A 24 -0.73 -14.94 -6.40
N GLU A 25 -0.59 -16.23 -6.68
CA GLU A 25 -1.31 -17.28 -5.93
C GLU A 25 -0.96 -17.32 -4.45
N THR A 26 0.29 -16.94 -4.09
CA THR A 26 0.73 -16.87 -2.69
C THR A 26 0.15 -15.63 -2.00
N VAL A 27 0.11 -14.49 -2.69
CA VAL A 27 -0.55 -13.26 -2.20
C VAL A 27 -2.03 -13.53 -1.97
N ASP A 28 -2.73 -14.11 -2.95
CA ASP A 28 -4.16 -14.41 -2.86
C ASP A 28 -4.50 -15.37 -1.70
N ALA A 29 -3.69 -16.43 -1.53
CA ALA A 29 -3.86 -17.37 -0.43
C ALA A 29 -3.71 -16.69 0.94
N LYS A 30 -2.73 -15.79 1.08
CA LYS A 30 -2.50 -15.03 2.32
C LYS A 30 -3.64 -14.04 2.61
N ILE A 31 -4.14 -13.33 1.61
CA ILE A 31 -5.27 -12.42 1.79
C ILE A 31 -6.52 -13.17 2.22
N LYS A 32 -6.75 -14.37 1.67
CA LYS A 32 -7.84 -15.24 2.09
C LYS A 32 -7.70 -15.66 3.56
N GLU A 33 -6.50 -16.10 3.97
CA GLU A 33 -6.19 -16.45 5.37
C GLU A 33 -6.49 -15.28 6.32
N ILE A 34 -6.03 -14.07 5.99
CA ILE A 34 -6.28 -12.85 6.77
C ILE A 34 -7.79 -12.54 6.84
N GLY A 35 -8.50 -12.63 5.72
CA GLY A 35 -9.93 -12.40 5.66
C GLY A 35 -10.74 -13.38 6.53
N GLU A 36 -10.33 -14.66 6.56
CA GLU A 36 -10.91 -15.69 7.42
C GLU A 36 -10.64 -15.41 8.91
N GLN A 37 -9.42 -14.96 9.24
CA GLN A 37 -9.06 -14.58 10.61
C GLN A 37 -9.87 -13.38 11.10
N ILE A 38 -9.95 -12.31 10.30
CA ILE A 38 -10.76 -11.12 10.60
C ILE A 38 -12.23 -11.52 10.79
N SER A 39 -12.78 -12.38 9.92
CA SER A 39 -14.16 -12.84 10.02
C SER A 39 -14.46 -13.57 11.32
N LYS A 40 -13.51 -14.36 11.83
CA LYS A 40 -13.61 -15.03 13.14
C LYS A 40 -13.54 -14.03 14.29
N ASP A 41 -12.56 -13.12 14.27
CA ASP A 41 -12.33 -12.15 15.34
C ASP A 41 -13.49 -11.16 15.51
N TYR A 42 -14.19 -10.89 14.42
CA TYR A 42 -15.32 -9.96 14.37
C TYR A 42 -16.67 -10.65 14.17
N ALA A 43 -16.78 -11.93 14.53
CA ALA A 43 -18.05 -12.65 14.44
C ALA A 43 -19.18 -11.92 15.18
N GLY A 44 -20.30 -11.65 14.49
CA GLY A 44 -21.44 -10.90 15.03
C GLY A 44 -21.24 -9.37 15.13
N LYS A 45 -20.18 -8.84 14.53
CA LYS A 45 -19.88 -7.41 14.46
C LYS A 45 -19.81 -6.95 13.01
N GLU A 46 -19.77 -5.63 12.81
CA GLU A 46 -19.43 -4.98 11.54
C GLU A 46 -18.02 -4.45 11.61
N VAL A 47 -17.27 -4.50 10.49
CA VAL A 47 -15.91 -3.98 10.36
C VAL A 47 -15.89 -2.79 9.41
N HIS A 48 -15.22 -1.73 9.82
CA HIS A 48 -14.95 -0.56 9.00
C HIS A 48 -13.48 -0.57 8.55
N LEU A 49 -13.25 -0.87 7.26
CA LEU A 49 -11.92 -0.87 6.68
C LEU A 49 -11.55 0.55 6.26
N ILE A 50 -10.37 1.01 6.66
CA ILE A 50 -9.77 2.28 6.21
C ILE A 50 -8.55 1.94 5.36
N CYS A 51 -8.68 2.11 4.06
CA CYS A 51 -7.59 1.90 3.11
C CYS A 51 -6.72 3.14 3.01
N ILE A 52 -5.41 3.00 3.19
CA ILE A 52 -4.45 4.08 2.94
C ILE A 52 -4.07 4.09 1.46
N LEU A 53 -4.43 5.19 0.80
CA LEU A 53 -4.19 5.40 -0.63
C LEU A 53 -2.75 5.90 -0.86
N LYS A 54 -2.11 5.54 -2.02
CA LYS A 54 -2.70 4.78 -3.15
C LYS A 54 -2.40 3.28 -3.06
N GLY A 55 -1.28 2.89 -2.44
CA GLY A 55 -0.73 1.54 -2.49
C GLY A 55 -1.68 0.48 -1.92
N GLY A 56 -2.31 0.77 -0.78
CA GLY A 56 -3.22 -0.17 -0.12
C GLY A 56 -4.49 -0.56 -0.88
N VAL A 57 -4.80 0.11 -2.02
CA VAL A 57 -6.11 -0.05 -2.68
C VAL A 57 -6.38 -1.48 -3.17
N PHE A 58 -5.38 -2.13 -3.81
CA PHE A 58 -5.55 -3.50 -4.31
C PHE A 58 -5.76 -4.48 -3.17
N PHE A 59 -4.91 -4.40 -2.15
CA PHE A 59 -5.02 -5.23 -0.96
C PHE A 59 -6.35 -5.04 -0.23
N ALA A 60 -6.76 -3.80 0.03
CA ALA A 60 -8.00 -3.51 0.75
C ALA A 60 -9.24 -4.03 0.00
N CYS A 61 -9.29 -3.87 -1.34
CA CYS A 61 -10.39 -4.37 -2.16
C CYS A 61 -10.46 -5.90 -2.17
N GLU A 62 -9.32 -6.59 -2.30
CA GLU A 62 -9.30 -8.05 -2.27
C GLU A 62 -9.61 -8.58 -0.86
N LEU A 63 -9.07 -7.97 0.19
CA LEU A 63 -9.36 -8.33 1.57
C LEU A 63 -10.86 -8.18 1.90
N ALA A 64 -11.48 -7.05 1.52
CA ALA A 64 -12.90 -6.80 1.75
C ALA A 64 -13.78 -7.91 1.16
N LYS A 65 -13.42 -8.44 -0.02
CA LYS A 65 -14.15 -9.56 -0.68
C LYS A 65 -14.01 -10.90 0.05
N ARG A 66 -13.01 -11.05 0.92
CA ARG A 66 -12.72 -12.29 1.67
C ARG A 66 -13.30 -12.28 3.10
N ILE A 67 -13.72 -11.11 3.61
CA ILE A 67 -14.36 -10.97 4.92
C ILE A 67 -15.84 -11.33 4.79
N THR A 68 -16.34 -12.17 5.70
CA THR A 68 -17.72 -12.70 5.66
C THR A 68 -18.67 -12.01 6.63
N VAL A 69 -18.16 -11.14 7.52
CA VAL A 69 -19.00 -10.25 8.35
C VAL A 69 -19.33 -8.97 7.56
N PRO A 70 -20.34 -8.18 7.96
CA PRO A 70 -20.63 -6.91 7.30
C PRO A 70 -19.40 -5.99 7.28
N VAL A 71 -19.09 -5.42 6.11
CA VAL A 71 -17.91 -4.57 5.88
C VAL A 71 -18.35 -3.25 5.27
N SER A 72 -17.86 -2.15 5.83
CA SER A 72 -17.84 -0.85 5.18
C SER A 72 -16.39 -0.47 4.83
N LEU A 73 -16.20 0.27 3.74
CA LEU A 73 -14.87 0.61 3.22
C LEU A 73 -14.79 2.13 3.02
N ASP A 74 -13.75 2.75 3.58
CA ASP A 74 -13.43 4.15 3.39
C ASP A 74 -11.95 4.31 3.03
N PHE A 75 -11.58 5.48 2.52
CA PHE A 75 -10.26 5.74 1.97
C PHE A 75 -9.66 7.00 2.57
N MET A 76 -8.40 6.91 2.97
CA MET A 76 -7.62 8.04 3.45
C MET A 76 -6.35 8.18 2.62
N GLN A 77 -5.92 9.41 2.36
CA GLN A 77 -4.62 9.66 1.75
C GLN A 77 -3.77 10.52 2.67
N VAL A 78 -2.60 10.02 2.98
CA VAL A 78 -1.61 10.73 3.78
C VAL A 78 -0.31 10.91 2.99
N SER A 79 0.47 11.91 3.33
CA SER A 79 1.84 12.09 2.83
C SER A 79 2.74 12.48 3.99
N SER A 80 3.95 11.93 4.03
CA SER A 80 5.01 12.44 4.89
C SER A 80 5.37 13.87 4.46
N TYR A 81 5.60 14.75 5.43
CA TYR A 81 6.07 16.11 5.17
C TYR A 81 7.59 16.14 5.37
N GLY A 82 8.32 16.55 4.34
CA GLY A 82 9.78 16.70 4.37
C GLY A 82 10.42 16.19 3.09
N ASP A 83 11.44 16.90 2.62
CA ASP A 83 12.32 16.46 1.53
C ASP A 83 13.07 15.19 1.92
N ALA A 84 13.49 14.42 0.95
CA ALA A 84 13.98 13.04 1.03
C ALA A 84 15.12 12.76 2.03
N THR A 85 15.65 13.74 2.75
CA THR A 85 16.81 13.59 3.64
C THR A 85 16.53 13.78 5.13
N GLU A 86 15.42 14.48 5.52
CA GLU A 86 15.03 14.62 6.93
C GLU A 86 13.49 14.65 7.05
N SER A 87 12.87 13.48 7.21
CA SER A 87 11.44 13.42 7.50
C SER A 87 11.17 13.94 8.90
N SER A 88 10.52 15.09 9.02
CA SER A 88 10.11 15.70 10.31
C SER A 88 9.12 14.85 11.11
N GLY A 89 8.70 13.70 10.60
CA GLY A 89 7.69 12.83 11.21
C GLY A 89 6.26 13.38 11.12
N ILE A 90 6.07 14.58 10.56
CA ILE A 90 4.75 15.19 10.41
C ILE A 90 4.07 14.59 9.19
N VAL A 91 2.88 14.03 9.39
CA VAL A 91 2.04 13.47 8.33
C VAL A 91 0.93 14.45 7.99
N ARG A 92 0.78 14.75 6.70
CA ARG A 92 -0.31 15.58 6.19
C ARG A 92 -1.42 14.69 5.64
N ILE A 93 -2.64 14.88 6.11
CA ILE A 93 -3.83 14.26 5.54
C ILE A 93 -4.20 15.04 4.27
N LYS A 94 -4.11 14.39 3.10
CA LYS A 94 -4.49 14.95 1.78
C LYS A 94 -5.96 14.69 1.45
N LYS A 95 -6.46 13.48 1.75
CA LYS A 95 -7.87 13.10 1.74
C LYS A 95 -8.20 12.51 3.10
N ASP A 96 -9.21 13.08 3.75
CA ASP A 96 -9.76 12.54 4.99
C ASP A 96 -10.89 11.54 4.70
N LEU A 97 -11.31 10.83 5.73
CA LEU A 97 -12.42 9.87 5.67
C LEU A 97 -13.73 10.59 5.30
N ASP A 98 -14.57 9.90 4.54
CA ASP A 98 -15.89 10.40 4.19
C ASP A 98 -16.89 10.12 5.33
N ASP A 99 -16.68 9.02 6.07
CA ASP A 99 -17.54 8.61 7.17
C ASP A 99 -16.92 8.84 8.56
N THR A 100 -17.77 8.92 9.59
CA THR A 100 -17.32 8.93 10.99
C THR A 100 -16.78 7.56 11.40
N MET A 101 -15.73 7.56 12.24
CA MET A 101 -15.20 6.35 12.89
C MET A 101 -15.84 6.09 14.27
N GLU A 102 -16.65 7.01 14.78
CA GLU A 102 -17.15 6.95 16.15
C GLU A 102 -17.94 5.65 16.40
N ASN A 103 -17.55 4.94 17.47
CA ASN A 103 -18.11 3.65 17.87
C ASN A 103 -17.98 2.50 16.84
N LYS A 104 -17.16 2.65 15.78
CA LYS A 104 -16.90 1.61 14.79
C LYS A 104 -15.73 0.71 15.20
N GLU A 105 -15.80 -0.58 14.84
CA GLU A 105 -14.65 -1.49 14.84
C GLU A 105 -13.84 -1.23 13.58
N VAL A 106 -12.66 -0.61 13.71
CA VAL A 106 -11.86 -0.11 12.60
C VAL A 106 -10.66 -1.01 12.34
N ILE A 107 -10.38 -1.28 11.06
CA ILE A 107 -9.12 -1.88 10.62
C ILE A 107 -8.49 -0.96 9.58
N ILE A 108 -7.29 -0.45 9.87
CA ILE A 108 -6.45 0.27 8.91
C ILE A 108 -5.80 -0.77 8.01
N VAL A 109 -5.89 -0.57 6.70
CA VAL A 109 -5.32 -1.46 5.68
C VAL A 109 -4.23 -0.73 4.92
N GLU A 110 -3.01 -1.27 4.99
CA GLU A 110 -1.79 -0.72 4.42
C GLU A 110 -1.13 -1.73 3.49
N ASP A 111 -0.52 -1.26 2.40
CA ASP A 111 0.26 -2.11 1.49
C ASP A 111 1.57 -2.57 2.13
N ILE A 112 2.35 -1.62 2.68
CA ILE A 112 3.66 -1.90 3.26
C ILE A 112 3.94 -1.03 4.48
N ILE A 113 4.52 -1.63 5.50
CA ILE A 113 5.08 -0.91 6.64
C ILE A 113 6.60 -0.94 6.55
N ASP A 114 7.18 0.22 6.27
CA ASP A 114 8.62 0.43 6.20
C ASP A 114 9.15 0.95 7.55
N SER A 115 9.49 2.23 7.70
CA SER A 115 9.99 2.81 8.95
C SER A 115 8.97 2.80 10.11
N GLY A 116 7.69 2.72 9.81
CA GLY A 116 6.59 2.80 10.78
C GLY A 116 6.18 4.22 11.16
N ARG A 117 6.94 5.25 10.79
CA ARG A 117 6.71 6.65 11.20
C ARG A 117 5.31 7.17 10.84
N THR A 118 4.83 6.89 9.63
CA THR A 118 3.51 7.33 9.16
C THR A 118 2.39 6.80 10.05
N LEU A 119 2.39 5.50 10.32
CA LEU A 119 1.37 4.86 11.14
C LEU A 119 1.50 5.20 12.63
N HIS A 120 2.73 5.35 13.12
CA HIS A 120 2.98 5.82 14.49
C HIS A 120 2.36 7.20 14.75
N TYR A 121 2.37 8.09 13.76
CA TYR A 121 1.69 9.39 13.83
C TYR A 121 0.17 9.26 13.61
N LEU A 122 -0.25 8.49 12.60
CA LEU A 122 -1.64 8.43 12.16
C LEU A 122 -2.57 7.74 13.16
N ILE A 123 -2.13 6.62 13.75
CA ILE A 123 -2.97 5.85 14.68
C ILE A 123 -3.44 6.67 15.90
N PRO A 124 -2.58 7.45 16.59
CA PRO A 124 -3.03 8.35 17.65
C PRO A 124 -4.04 9.41 17.20
N VAL A 125 -3.87 9.98 15.98
CA VAL A 125 -4.82 10.95 15.42
C VAL A 125 -6.18 10.31 15.17
N LEU A 126 -6.20 9.08 14.62
CA LEU A 126 -7.43 8.35 14.38
C LEU A 126 -8.11 7.90 15.70
N LYS A 127 -7.35 7.54 16.73
CA LYS A 127 -7.89 7.20 18.07
C LYS A 127 -8.67 8.36 18.69
N GLN A 128 -8.33 9.62 18.41
CA GLN A 128 -9.06 10.80 18.89
C GLN A 128 -10.47 10.94 18.27
N ARG A 129 -10.77 10.17 17.21
CA ARG A 129 -12.10 10.12 16.58
C ARG A 129 -13.05 9.12 17.24
N ASN A 130 -12.69 8.63 18.42
CA ASN A 130 -13.47 7.72 19.26
C ASN A 130 -13.97 6.42 18.58
N PRO A 131 -13.13 5.70 17.82
CA PRO A 131 -13.51 4.38 17.35
C PRO A 131 -13.68 3.43 18.55
N LYS A 132 -14.49 2.39 18.38
CA LYS A 132 -14.63 1.34 19.38
C LYS A 132 -13.37 0.51 19.52
N SER A 133 -12.72 0.22 18.39
CA SER A 133 -11.39 -0.38 18.31
C SER A 133 -10.66 0.09 17.06
N ILE A 134 -9.30 0.06 17.10
CA ILE A 134 -8.46 0.19 15.92
C ILE A 134 -7.49 -0.97 15.90
N ARG A 135 -7.44 -1.68 14.76
CA ARG A 135 -6.41 -2.67 14.43
C ARG A 135 -5.71 -2.30 13.13
N LEU A 136 -4.53 -2.84 12.93
CA LEU A 136 -3.70 -2.62 11.74
C LEU A 136 -3.53 -3.92 10.97
N CYS A 137 -3.84 -3.87 9.68
CA CYS A 137 -3.62 -4.94 8.72
C CYS A 137 -2.65 -4.47 7.65
N ALA A 138 -1.53 -5.14 7.48
CA ALA A 138 -0.51 -4.84 6.49
C ALA A 138 -0.26 -6.04 5.58
N LEU A 139 -0.14 -5.80 4.26
CA LEU A 139 0.24 -6.87 3.35
C LEU A 139 1.72 -7.21 3.50
N LEU A 140 2.57 -6.18 3.52
CA LEU A 140 4.02 -6.31 3.64
C LEU A 140 4.57 -5.57 4.86
N ASN A 141 5.64 -6.12 5.43
CA ASN A 141 6.38 -5.53 6.53
C ASN A 141 7.88 -5.65 6.26
N LYS A 142 8.62 -4.55 6.47
CA LYS A 142 10.09 -4.52 6.43
C LYS A 142 10.64 -4.35 7.84
N PRO A 143 10.88 -5.42 8.60
CA PRO A 143 11.36 -5.31 9.98
C PRO A 143 12.73 -4.63 10.07
N ASP A 144 13.62 -4.85 9.10
CA ASP A 144 14.97 -4.26 9.07
C ASP A 144 14.98 -2.74 8.87
N ARG A 145 13.89 -2.18 8.33
CA ARG A 145 13.71 -0.73 8.13
C ARG A 145 12.98 -0.05 9.27
N ARG A 146 12.54 -0.82 10.28
CA ARG A 146 11.72 -0.31 11.38
C ARG A 146 12.50 0.69 12.23
N GLU A 147 12.00 1.93 12.31
CA GLU A 147 12.55 2.99 13.16
C GLU A 147 11.71 3.25 14.41
N VAL A 148 10.39 3.08 14.27
CA VAL A 148 9.43 3.23 15.37
C VAL A 148 8.49 2.04 15.42
N GLU A 149 8.22 1.57 16.64
CA GLU A 149 7.36 0.42 16.84
C GLU A 149 5.91 0.72 16.44
N VAL A 150 5.35 -0.19 15.66
CA VAL A 150 3.94 -0.21 15.28
C VAL A 150 3.42 -1.61 15.46
N GLN A 151 2.36 -1.76 16.25
CA GLN A 151 1.70 -3.05 16.41
C GLN A 151 0.91 -3.40 15.15
N ILE A 152 1.25 -4.53 14.54
CA ILE A 152 0.52 -5.10 13.41
C ILE A 152 -0.35 -6.23 13.95
N ASP A 153 -1.66 -6.15 13.74
CA ASP A 153 -2.62 -7.16 14.22
C ASP A 153 -2.83 -8.28 13.19
N TYR A 154 -2.76 -7.92 11.90
CA TYR A 154 -2.87 -8.86 10.78
C TYR A 154 -1.74 -8.59 9.80
N LEU A 155 -0.86 -9.56 9.63
CA LEU A 155 0.31 -9.44 8.77
C LEU A 155 0.26 -10.45 7.63
N GLY A 156 0.52 -9.96 6.41
CA GLY A 156 0.75 -10.79 5.26
C GLY A 156 2.15 -11.42 5.29
N PHE A 157 3.15 -10.64 4.96
CA PHE A 157 4.52 -11.14 4.80
C PHE A 157 5.55 -10.18 5.40
N ASP A 158 6.55 -10.75 6.07
CA ASP A 158 7.83 -10.06 6.29
C ASP A 158 8.69 -10.20 5.03
N ILE A 159 9.28 -9.11 4.58
CA ILE A 159 10.14 -9.06 3.40
C ILE A 159 11.49 -8.41 3.72
N PRO A 160 12.57 -8.75 2.99
CA PRO A 160 13.86 -8.09 3.12
C PRO A 160 13.79 -6.62 2.71
N ASP A 161 14.88 -5.87 2.99
CA ASP A 161 15.01 -4.48 2.57
C ASP A 161 15.33 -4.38 1.07
N GLU A 162 14.35 -4.67 0.24
CA GLU A 162 14.41 -4.54 -1.22
C GLU A 162 13.34 -3.57 -1.72
N PHE A 163 13.59 -2.93 -2.85
CA PHE A 163 12.59 -2.06 -3.47
C PHE A 163 11.56 -2.92 -4.20
N VAL A 164 10.35 -2.98 -3.66
CA VAL A 164 9.27 -3.84 -4.15
C VAL A 164 8.19 -3.06 -4.88
N ILE A 165 7.62 -3.69 -5.91
CA ILE A 165 6.55 -3.17 -6.76
C ILE A 165 5.45 -4.22 -6.93
N GLY A 166 4.33 -3.81 -7.49
CA GLY A 166 3.18 -4.66 -7.74
C GLY A 166 2.20 -4.69 -6.59
N TYR A 167 1.01 -5.20 -6.85
CA TYR A 167 -0.11 -5.29 -5.91
C TYR A 167 -0.43 -3.96 -5.19
N GLY A 168 -0.36 -2.85 -5.94
CA GLY A 168 -0.58 -1.49 -5.45
C GLY A 168 0.68 -0.67 -5.24
N LEU A 169 1.82 -1.32 -4.96
CA LEU A 169 3.12 -0.68 -4.83
C LEU A 169 3.64 -0.19 -6.18
N ASP A 170 4.33 0.95 -6.20
CA ASP A 170 4.80 1.57 -7.43
C ASP A 170 6.28 1.90 -7.44
N TYR A 171 6.77 2.06 -8.68
CA TYR A 171 7.96 2.82 -9.00
C TYR A 171 7.58 3.90 -10.01
N ALA A 172 7.80 5.18 -9.67
CA ALA A 172 7.43 6.34 -10.50
C ALA A 172 5.99 6.27 -11.05
N GLN A 173 5.01 5.94 -10.20
CA GLN A 173 3.58 5.74 -10.50
C GLN A 173 3.25 4.55 -11.43
N LYS A 174 4.23 3.74 -11.81
CA LYS A 174 4.06 2.54 -12.64
C LYS A 174 4.02 1.27 -11.80
N TYR A 175 3.64 0.14 -12.38
CA TYR A 175 3.67 -1.22 -11.83
C TYR A 175 2.65 -1.56 -10.74
N ARG A 176 1.81 -0.65 -10.27
CA ARG A 176 0.79 -0.94 -9.27
C ARG A 176 -0.18 -2.05 -9.68
N ASN A 177 -0.37 -2.24 -10.98
CA ASN A 177 -1.29 -3.21 -11.58
C ASN A 177 -0.71 -4.63 -11.71
N LEU A 178 0.54 -4.87 -11.33
CA LEU A 178 1.08 -6.22 -11.34
C LEU A 178 0.38 -7.07 -10.26
N PRO A 179 -0.03 -8.31 -10.57
CA PRO A 179 -0.80 -9.13 -9.64
C PRO A 179 0.06 -9.87 -8.61
N PHE A 180 1.36 -9.67 -8.64
CA PHE A 180 2.36 -10.26 -7.76
C PHE A 180 3.20 -9.16 -7.09
N ILE A 181 4.01 -9.51 -6.11
CA ILE A 181 5.06 -8.65 -5.56
C ILE A 181 6.37 -8.98 -6.25
N GLY A 182 7.00 -7.97 -6.85
CA GLY A 182 8.28 -8.12 -7.54
C GLY A 182 9.33 -7.14 -7.04
N VAL A 183 10.59 -7.44 -7.32
CA VAL A 183 11.75 -6.57 -7.09
C VAL A 183 12.22 -6.04 -8.43
N VAL A 184 12.46 -4.74 -8.53
CA VAL A 184 13.01 -4.09 -9.72
C VAL A 184 14.52 -4.20 -9.70
N GLU A 185 15.14 -4.67 -10.79
CA GLU A 185 16.59 -4.64 -10.93
C GLU A 185 17.09 -3.18 -11.08
N PRO A 186 18.26 -2.83 -10.50
CA PRO A 186 18.77 -1.46 -10.48
C PRO A 186 18.86 -0.78 -11.85
N GLU A 187 19.22 -1.50 -12.91
CA GLU A 187 19.29 -0.96 -14.27
C GLU A 187 17.93 -0.51 -14.83
N ALA A 188 16.84 -1.17 -14.43
CA ALA A 188 15.49 -0.74 -14.81
C ALA A 188 15.03 0.50 -14.04
N ALA A 189 15.64 0.77 -12.87
CA ALA A 189 15.37 1.95 -12.07
C ALA A 189 15.98 3.22 -12.68
N GLU A 190 17.20 3.15 -13.22
CA GLU A 190 17.90 4.28 -13.83
C GLU A 190 17.18 4.79 -15.08
N ASP A 191 16.71 3.91 -15.97
CA ASP A 191 15.98 4.26 -17.19
C ASP A 191 14.63 4.98 -16.92
N ALA A 192 14.04 4.77 -15.74
CA ALA A 192 12.77 5.39 -15.38
C ALA A 192 12.93 6.77 -14.72
N GLU A 193 14.05 7.06 -14.07
CA GLU A 193 14.38 8.39 -13.56
C GLU A 193 14.71 9.35 -14.71
N GLU A 194 15.48 8.93 -15.72
CA GLU A 194 15.76 9.75 -16.91
C GLU A 194 14.48 10.08 -17.71
N GLY A 195 13.53 9.16 -17.79
CA GLY A 195 12.24 9.40 -18.46
C GLY A 195 11.32 10.37 -17.70
N ALA A 196 11.44 10.47 -16.38
CA ALA A 196 10.66 11.39 -15.56
C ALA A 196 11.24 12.82 -15.59
N GLU A 197 12.57 12.99 -15.68
CA GLU A 197 13.21 14.29 -15.84
C GLU A 197 12.95 14.91 -17.22
N GLN A 198 12.93 14.11 -18.29
CA GLN A 198 12.64 14.60 -19.64
C GLN A 198 11.17 15.05 -19.79
N ALA A 199 10.22 14.36 -19.15
CA ALA A 199 8.80 14.75 -19.18
C ALA A 199 8.51 16.04 -18.38
N SER A 200 9.34 16.39 -17.40
CA SER A 200 9.18 17.64 -16.62
C SER A 200 9.89 18.85 -17.27
N GLY A 201 10.75 18.63 -18.25
CA GLY A 201 11.50 19.67 -18.97
C GLY A 201 10.75 20.32 -20.15
N GLU A 202 9.75 19.65 -20.72
CA GLU A 202 9.03 20.15 -21.90
C GLU A 202 7.86 21.11 -21.61
N GLU A 203 7.43 21.28 -20.35
CA GLU A 203 6.34 22.23 -20.00
C GLU A 203 6.78 23.68 -19.69
N LYS A 204 8.03 24.04 -19.92
CA LYS A 204 8.53 25.41 -19.69
C LYS A 204 9.03 26.10 -20.96
N GLY A 205 8.20 26.21 -21.96
CA GLY A 205 8.55 26.97 -23.13
C GLY A 205 7.36 27.22 -24.04
N ASP A 206 6.51 28.19 -23.66
CA ASP A 206 5.80 29.08 -24.57
C ASP A 206 4.79 29.91 -23.80
N ASN A 207 5.22 31.06 -23.32
CA ASN A 207 4.36 32.23 -23.12
C ASN A 207 5.25 33.48 -22.98
N VAL A 208 5.69 34.02 -24.09
CA VAL A 208 6.03 35.43 -24.25
C VAL A 208 5.62 35.85 -25.68
N GLU A 209 4.48 36.49 -25.80
CA GLU A 209 4.19 37.72 -26.51
C GLU A 209 2.70 38.09 -26.36
#